data_6680ccf4088f99d07260b0a3f61f0da6
#
_entry.id   6680ccf4088f99d07260b0a3f61f0da6
#
_cell.length_a   1.000
_cell.length_b   1.000
_cell.length_c   1.000
_cell.angle_alpha   90.00
_cell.angle_beta   90.00
_cell.angle_gamma   90.00
#
_symmetry.space_group_name_H-M   'P 1'
#
loop_
_entity.id
_entity.type
_entity.pdbx_description
1 polymer ?
#
loop_
_entity_poly.entity_id
_entity_poly.type
_entity_poly.pdbx_seq_one_letter_code
_entity_poly.pdbx_strand_id
1 'polypeptide(L)'
;YGAMRLKNGNTLIASGSGNSVVEVSPEKKVVWEIKGKVPGTEVNLKWMTCLQERENGNFIVGNCHAGPDNPQIFEITRDKKIVWEFNEFELVGNGLACWQVLEGEQAAMVSKKLKTLK
;
A
#
# COMPACT_ATOMS: atom_id res chain seq x y z
N TYR A 1 -8.48 9.49 0.81
CA TYR A 1 -9.28 8.28 1.05
C TYR A 1 -8.91 7.59 2.34
N GLY A 2 -7.65 7.43 2.63
CA GLY A 2 -7.16 6.84 3.86
C GLY A 2 -6.09 7.68 4.54
N ALA A 3 -6.01 7.57 5.86
CA ALA A 3 -4.95 8.19 6.65
C ALA A 3 -4.62 7.33 7.84
N MET A 4 -3.35 7.30 8.20
CA MET A 4 -2.91 6.55 9.38
C MET A 4 -1.76 7.26 10.09
N ARG A 5 -1.73 7.13 11.41
CA ARG A 5 -0.62 7.59 12.23
C ARG A 5 0.51 6.57 12.18
N LEU A 6 1.70 7.02 11.83
CA LEU A 6 2.89 6.19 11.80
C LEU A 6 3.55 6.10 13.19
N LYS A 7 4.38 5.08 13.37
CA LYS A 7 5.13 4.89 14.62
C LYS A 7 6.03 6.09 14.98
N ASN A 8 6.53 6.80 13.96
CA ASN A 8 7.36 7.99 14.15
C ASN A 8 6.57 9.26 14.51
N GLY A 9 5.23 9.18 14.61
CA GLY A 9 4.36 10.32 14.94
C GLY A 9 3.86 11.10 13.72
N ASN A 10 4.36 10.83 12.53
CA ASN A 10 3.86 11.45 11.30
C ASN A 10 2.54 10.80 10.84
N THR A 11 1.88 11.39 9.89
CA THR A 11 0.64 10.88 9.30
C THR A 11 0.87 10.53 7.83
N LEU A 12 0.56 9.29 7.46
CA LEU A 12 0.56 8.86 6.07
C LEU A 12 -0.85 9.03 5.51
N ILE A 13 -0.97 9.62 4.32
CA ILE A 13 -2.25 9.96 3.69
C ILE A 13 -2.29 9.39 2.27
N ALA A 14 -3.35 8.65 1.99
CA ALA A 14 -3.68 8.18 0.64
C ALA A 14 -4.73 9.12 0.04
N SER A 15 -4.38 9.81 -1.03
CA SER A 15 -5.18 10.91 -1.57
C SER A 15 -6.36 10.49 -2.46
N GLY A 16 -6.62 9.19 -2.60
CA GLY A 16 -7.68 8.73 -3.52
C GLY A 16 -7.36 9.13 -4.97
N SER A 17 -8.26 9.83 -5.62
CA SER A 17 -8.09 10.29 -7.00
C SER A 17 -7.00 11.36 -7.18
N GLY A 18 -6.39 11.85 -6.10
CA GLY A 18 -5.22 12.73 -6.17
C GLY A 18 -3.95 12.02 -6.61
N ASN A 19 -4.00 10.70 -6.75
CA ASN A 19 -2.91 9.86 -7.28
C ASN A 19 -1.60 10.03 -6.52
N SER A 20 -1.68 10.18 -5.19
CA SER A 20 -0.50 10.37 -4.36
C SER A 20 -0.64 9.71 -3.00
N VAL A 21 0.51 9.40 -2.41
CA VAL A 21 0.64 9.05 -0.99
C VAL A 21 1.65 10.01 -0.40
N VAL A 22 1.27 10.68 0.68
CA VAL A 22 2.13 11.67 1.34
C VAL A 22 2.27 11.35 2.82
N GLU A 23 3.46 11.59 3.35
CA GLU A 23 3.72 11.57 4.79
C GLU A 23 3.89 13.00 5.28
N VAL A 24 3.14 13.37 6.29
CA VAL A 24 3.08 14.73 6.83
C VAL A 24 3.55 14.70 8.29
N SER A 25 4.47 15.59 8.64
CA SER A 25 4.94 15.76 10.01
C SER A 25 3.90 16.46 10.89
N PRO A 26 4.05 16.42 12.25
CA PRO A 26 3.18 17.18 13.15
C PRO A 26 3.15 18.68 12.86
N GLU A 27 4.23 19.24 12.28
CA GLU A 27 4.34 20.63 11.88
C GLU A 27 3.69 20.92 10.52
N LYS A 28 2.93 19.93 9.98
CA LYS A 28 2.19 20.02 8.71
C LYS A 28 3.10 20.15 7.48
N LYS A 29 4.31 19.59 7.56
CA LYS A 29 5.24 19.57 6.41
C LYS A 29 5.20 18.20 5.74
N VAL A 30 5.18 18.18 4.42
CA VAL A 30 5.34 16.95 3.63
C VAL A 30 6.81 16.54 3.71
N VAL A 31 7.07 15.35 4.27
CA VAL A 31 8.43 14.83 4.46
C VAL A 31 8.73 13.64 3.54
N TRP A 32 7.72 13.06 2.92
CA TRP A 32 7.86 11.98 1.94
C TRP A 32 6.62 11.97 1.03
N GLU A 33 6.82 11.70 -0.25
CA GLU A 33 5.72 11.69 -1.22
C GLU A 33 6.04 10.78 -2.41
N ILE A 34 5.01 10.07 -2.88
CA ILE A 34 4.96 9.52 -4.24
C ILE A 34 3.71 10.08 -4.92
N LYS A 35 3.82 10.47 -6.19
CA LYS A 35 2.72 11.08 -6.93
C LYS A 35 2.74 10.70 -8.40
N GLY A 36 1.58 10.36 -8.95
CA GLY A 36 1.38 10.04 -10.36
C GLY A 36 2.00 8.71 -10.77
N LYS A 37 3.28 8.52 -10.52
CA LYS A 37 4.04 7.31 -10.85
C LYS A 37 5.08 7.05 -9.77
N VAL A 38 5.35 5.79 -9.48
CA VAL A 38 6.44 5.46 -8.54
C VAL A 38 7.77 5.68 -9.27
N PRO A 39 8.68 6.50 -8.71
CA PRO A 39 9.95 6.83 -9.36
C PRO A 39 10.75 5.59 -9.80
N GLY A 40 11.30 5.63 -11.01
CA GLY A 40 12.13 4.54 -11.55
C GLY A 40 11.36 3.28 -11.94
N THR A 41 10.03 3.32 -11.98
CA THR A 41 9.18 2.18 -12.33
C THR A 41 8.14 2.57 -13.36
N GLU A 42 7.41 1.57 -13.90
CA GLU A 42 6.24 1.77 -14.75
C GLU A 42 4.92 1.77 -13.97
N VAL A 43 4.95 1.70 -12.63
CA VAL A 43 3.76 1.67 -11.79
C VAL A 43 3.11 3.05 -11.73
N ASN A 44 1.92 3.15 -12.28
CA ASN A 44 1.09 4.35 -12.23
C ASN A 44 0.16 4.30 -11.02
N LEU A 45 0.10 5.39 -10.29
CA LEU A 45 -0.80 5.57 -9.16
C LEU A 45 -2.15 6.05 -9.68
N LYS A 46 -3.22 5.32 -9.35
CA LYS A 46 -4.57 5.62 -9.85
C LYS A 46 -5.47 6.15 -8.74
N TRP A 47 -5.93 5.30 -7.88
CA TRP A 47 -6.77 5.70 -6.75
C TRP A 47 -6.19 5.12 -5.47
N MET A 48 -5.45 5.94 -4.74
CA MET A 48 -4.78 5.51 -3.51
C MET A 48 -5.80 5.33 -2.39
N THR A 49 -5.86 4.13 -1.83
CA THR A 49 -6.88 3.74 -0.86
C THR A 49 -6.29 3.35 0.49
N CYS A 50 -6.20 2.06 0.78
CA CYS A 50 -5.71 1.58 2.06
C CYS A 50 -4.20 1.69 2.19
N LEU A 51 -3.76 1.84 3.42
CA LEU A 51 -2.35 1.98 3.80
C LEU A 51 -2.04 1.03 4.95
N GLN A 52 -0.83 0.51 4.97
CA GLN A 52 -0.31 -0.23 6.11
C GLN A 52 1.17 0.09 6.30
N GLU A 53 1.58 0.33 7.54
CA GLU A 53 3.00 0.43 7.91
C GLU A 53 3.46 -0.94 8.38
N ARG A 54 4.54 -1.47 7.78
CA ARG A 54 5.15 -2.71 8.23
C ARG A 54 6.11 -2.48 9.38
N GLU A 55 6.41 -3.54 10.12
CA GLU A 55 7.37 -3.48 11.23
C GLU A 55 8.75 -2.99 10.80
N ASN A 56 9.16 -3.29 9.55
CA ASN A 56 10.43 -2.83 8.99
C ASN A 56 10.42 -1.37 8.50
N GLY A 57 9.29 -0.66 8.64
CA GLY A 57 9.14 0.73 8.22
C GLY A 57 8.69 0.93 6.78
N ASN A 58 8.54 -0.13 5.99
CA ASN A 58 8.00 -0.02 4.64
C ASN A 58 6.50 0.28 4.69
N PHE A 59 5.98 0.83 3.61
CA PHE A 59 4.55 1.06 3.43
C PHE A 59 3.97 0.05 2.45
N ILE A 60 2.77 -0.44 2.75
CA ILE A 60 1.96 -1.16 1.78
C ILE A 60 0.83 -0.22 1.35
N VAL A 61 0.64 -0.10 0.05
CA VAL A 61 -0.24 0.90 -0.56
C VAL A 61 -1.24 0.22 -1.47
N GLY A 62 -2.51 0.56 -1.32
CA GLY A 62 -3.58 0.14 -2.22
C GLY A 62 -3.69 1.08 -3.42
N ASN A 63 -3.74 0.49 -4.61
CA ASN A 63 -3.85 1.19 -5.89
C ASN A 63 -5.13 0.72 -6.59
N CYS A 64 -6.28 1.15 -6.07
CA CYS A 64 -7.58 0.82 -6.63
C CYS A 64 -7.71 1.41 -8.05
N HIS A 65 -8.48 0.79 -8.90
CA HIS A 65 -8.63 1.16 -10.32
C HIS A 65 -7.31 1.15 -11.11
N ALA A 66 -6.35 0.34 -10.66
CA ALA A 66 -5.03 0.27 -11.28
C ALA A 66 -5.03 -0.26 -12.72
N GLY A 67 -6.04 -1.06 -13.07
CA GLY A 67 -6.08 -1.77 -14.35
C GLY A 67 -5.17 -3.01 -14.36
N PRO A 68 -5.13 -3.74 -15.48
CA PRO A 68 -4.35 -4.98 -15.55
C PRO A 68 -2.82 -4.77 -15.57
N ASP A 69 -2.39 -3.58 -15.94
CA ASP A 69 -0.96 -3.29 -16.15
C ASP A 69 -0.24 -2.74 -14.91
N ASN A 70 -0.98 -2.53 -13.82
CA ASN A 70 -0.42 -2.01 -12.57
C ASN A 70 -0.80 -2.91 -11.39
N PRO A 71 0.04 -3.01 -10.37
CA PRO A 71 -0.32 -3.76 -9.17
C PRO A 71 -1.49 -3.11 -8.44
N GLN A 72 -2.38 -3.93 -7.90
CA GLN A 72 -3.50 -3.47 -7.06
C GLN A 72 -3.04 -3.14 -5.65
N ILE A 73 -1.96 -3.78 -5.20
CA ILE A 73 -1.30 -3.50 -3.91
C ILE A 73 0.21 -3.59 -4.15
N PHE A 74 0.98 -2.72 -3.53
CA PHE A 74 2.43 -2.85 -3.56
C PHE A 74 3.05 -2.42 -2.23
N GLU A 75 4.21 -2.99 -1.93
CA GLU A 75 5.06 -2.57 -0.80
C GLU A 75 6.21 -1.72 -1.31
N ILE A 76 6.41 -0.59 -0.69
CA ILE A 76 7.41 0.39 -1.08
C ILE A 76 8.32 0.76 0.12
N THR A 77 9.61 0.87 -0.14
CA THR A 77 10.58 1.32 0.87
C THR A 77 10.57 2.84 1.00
N ARG A 78 11.21 3.35 2.05
CA ARG A 78 11.43 4.80 2.23
C ARG A 78 12.22 5.42 1.07
N ASP A 79 13.09 4.64 0.42
CA ASP A 79 13.84 5.05 -0.76
C ASP A 79 13.01 4.96 -2.05
N LYS A 80 11.72 4.70 -1.92
CA LYS A 80 10.76 4.61 -3.03
C LYS A 80 11.03 3.45 -3.99
N LYS A 81 11.50 2.33 -3.46
CA LYS A 81 11.70 1.09 -4.20
C LYS A 81 10.57 0.11 -3.90
N ILE A 82 9.94 -0.42 -4.95
CA ILE A 82 8.92 -1.46 -4.82
C ILE A 82 9.64 -2.78 -4.54
N VAL A 83 9.25 -3.45 -3.45
CA VAL A 83 9.86 -4.72 -3.00
C VAL A 83 8.87 -5.88 -3.04
N TRP A 84 7.58 -5.61 -3.22
CA TRP A 84 6.55 -6.62 -3.36
C TRP A 84 5.34 -6.02 -4.09
N GLU A 85 4.68 -6.84 -4.91
CA GLU A 85 3.48 -6.48 -5.65
C GLU A 85 2.43 -7.58 -5.55
N PHE A 86 1.17 -7.17 -5.44
CA PHE A 86 0.01 -8.01 -5.68
C PHE A 86 -0.62 -7.53 -6.99
N ASN A 87 -0.51 -8.35 -8.02
CA ASN A 87 -1.03 -8.04 -9.35
C ASN A 87 -1.88 -9.23 -9.84
N GLU A 88 -3.12 -9.28 -9.36
CA GLU A 88 -4.09 -10.34 -9.66
C GLU A 88 -5.38 -9.73 -10.20
N PHE A 89 -5.24 -8.95 -11.26
CA PHE A 89 -6.36 -8.21 -11.85
C PHE A 89 -7.52 -9.12 -12.26
N GLU A 90 -7.23 -10.28 -12.83
CA GLU A 90 -8.26 -11.24 -13.24
C GLU A 90 -9.09 -11.75 -12.05
N LEU A 91 -8.50 -11.78 -10.86
CA LEU A 91 -9.17 -12.22 -9.65
C LEU A 91 -9.98 -11.09 -8.99
N VAL A 92 -9.42 -9.90 -8.89
CA VAL A 92 -9.99 -8.82 -8.08
C VAL A 92 -10.51 -7.63 -8.88
N GLY A 93 -10.16 -7.53 -10.14
CA GLY A 93 -10.56 -6.40 -11.00
C GLY A 93 -10.06 -5.06 -10.50
N ASN A 94 -10.83 -4.01 -10.78
CA ASN A 94 -10.51 -2.64 -10.40
C ASN A 94 -11.01 -2.23 -9.00
N GLY A 95 -11.79 -3.08 -8.34
CA GLY A 95 -12.53 -2.68 -7.14
C GLY A 95 -11.87 -3.04 -5.81
N LEU A 96 -10.60 -3.45 -5.79
CA LEU A 96 -9.91 -3.81 -4.55
C LEU A 96 -9.56 -2.55 -3.75
N ALA A 97 -10.51 -2.11 -2.93
CA ALA A 97 -10.37 -0.89 -2.14
C ALA A 97 -9.84 -1.13 -0.72
N CYS A 98 -10.10 -2.32 -0.16
CA CYS A 98 -9.71 -2.68 1.20
C CYS A 98 -9.01 -4.03 1.23
N TRP A 99 -7.97 -4.13 2.05
CA TRP A 99 -7.15 -5.34 2.21
C TRP A 99 -6.36 -5.24 3.52
N GLN A 100 -5.77 -6.35 3.91
CA GLN A 100 -4.84 -6.41 5.05
C GLN A 100 -3.76 -7.43 4.73
N VAL A 101 -2.51 -7.07 4.96
CA VAL A 101 -1.37 -7.99 4.88
C VAL A 101 -1.05 -8.46 6.29
N LEU A 102 -1.12 -9.76 6.50
CA LEU A 102 -0.82 -10.38 7.79
C LEU A 102 0.67 -10.62 7.92
N GLU A 103 1.21 -10.39 9.12
CA GLU A 103 2.63 -10.56 9.43
C GLU A 103 2.84 -11.46 10.65
N GLY A 104 4.06 -12.03 10.76
CA GLY A 104 4.50 -12.75 11.93
C GLY A 104 3.61 -13.93 12.34
N GLU A 105 3.34 -14.05 13.63
CA GLU A 105 2.54 -15.14 14.21
C GLU A 105 1.12 -15.19 13.65
N GLN A 106 0.52 -14.03 13.40
CA GLN A 106 -0.82 -13.94 12.84
C GLN A 106 -0.88 -14.55 11.43
N ALA A 107 0.10 -14.22 10.60
CA ALA A 107 0.21 -14.78 9.25
C ALA A 107 0.42 -16.31 9.31
N ALA A 108 1.30 -16.78 10.18
CA ALA A 108 1.58 -18.20 10.36
C ALA A 108 0.34 -18.96 10.82
N MET A 109 -0.41 -18.42 11.78
CA MET A 109 -1.64 -19.02 12.30
C MET A 109 -2.71 -19.15 11.22
N VAL A 110 -2.96 -18.09 10.45
CA VAL A 110 -3.97 -18.09 9.38
C VAL A 110 -3.55 -19.04 8.27
N SER A 111 -2.29 -19.03 7.85
CA SER A 111 -1.76 -19.93 6.83
C SER A 111 -1.94 -21.40 7.23
N LYS A 112 -1.67 -21.73 8.50
CA LYS A 112 -1.88 -23.09 9.03
C LYS A 112 -3.34 -23.48 8.96
N LYS A 113 -4.26 -22.60 9.39
CA LYS A 113 -5.70 -22.87 9.34
C LYS A 113 -6.19 -23.08 7.91
N LEU A 114 -5.77 -22.24 6.97
CA LEU A 114 -6.19 -22.38 5.57
C LEU A 114 -5.76 -23.71 4.97
N LYS A 115 -4.59 -24.23 5.33
CA LYS A 115 -4.12 -25.55 4.87
C LYS A 115 -4.95 -26.71 5.41
N THR A 116 -5.63 -26.53 6.54
CA THR A 116 -6.46 -27.59 7.15
C THR A 116 -7.93 -27.56 6.70
N LEU A 117 -8.33 -26.56 5.91
CA LEU A 117 -9.71 -26.39 5.41
C LEU A 117 -9.99 -27.16 4.11
N LYS A 118 -9.09 -27.98 3.65
CA LYS A 118 -9.28 -28.79 2.42
C LYS A 118 -10.11 -30.03 2.68
#